data_a2fab51ee703da7565b3c21cfcb4c91a
#
_entry.id   a2fab51ee703da7565b3c21cfcb4c91a
#
_cell.length_a   1.000
_cell.length_b   1.000
_cell.length_c   1.000
_cell.angle_alpha   90.00
_cell.angle_beta   90.00
_cell.angle_gamma   90.00
#
_symmetry.space_group_name_H-M   'P 1'
#
loop_
_entity.id
_entity.type
_entity.pdbx_description
1 polymer ?
#
loop_
_entity_poly.entity_id
_entity_poly.type
_entity_poly.pdbx_seq_one_letter_code
_entity_poly.pdbx_strand_id
1 'polypeptide(L)'
;KRRQDDKVLLIYTAGMPSPAWRAMSGRLLENLPLTTPIYHWGDVDEGGFRIASTIAAVARGAGFFLQPYGMSPMDVPLNMRVKASTRTLERIHHFACAAGWPELGQAMREAGFVAEQEALERE
;
A
#
# COMPACT_ATOMS: atom_id res chain seq x y z
N LYS A 1 25.25 2.54 -9.37
CA LYS A 1 25.13 3.96 -9.51
C LYS A 1 23.74 4.37 -10.01
N ARG A 2 23.14 5.35 -9.35
CA ARG A 2 21.79 5.77 -9.70
C ARG A 2 21.81 6.82 -10.79
N ARG A 3 20.89 6.69 -11.72
CA ARG A 3 20.78 7.63 -12.82
C ARG A 3 19.50 8.42 -12.74
N GLN A 4 19.38 9.43 -13.60
CA GLN A 4 18.20 10.28 -13.60
C GLN A 4 16.92 9.50 -13.84
N ASP A 5 16.97 8.53 -14.74
CA ASP A 5 15.80 7.76 -15.09
C ASP A 5 15.47 6.69 -14.05
N ASP A 6 16.27 6.60 -12.99
CA ASP A 6 16.01 5.66 -11.91
C ASP A 6 15.21 6.27 -10.76
N LYS A 7 14.68 7.45 -10.98
CA LYS A 7 13.88 8.10 -9.94
C LYS A 7 12.63 7.30 -9.65
N VAL A 8 12.27 7.29 -8.37
CA VAL A 8 11.05 6.64 -7.90
C VAL A 8 10.33 7.59 -6.96
N LEU A 9 9.03 7.39 -6.84
CA LEU A 9 8.25 8.13 -5.87
C LEU A 9 7.70 7.13 -4.86
N LEU A 10 8.03 7.36 -3.59
CA LEU A 10 7.57 6.52 -2.49
C LEU A 10 6.54 7.29 -1.69
N ILE A 11 5.35 6.71 -1.55
CA ILE A 11 4.24 7.36 -0.88
C ILE A 11 3.93 6.61 0.41
N TYR A 12 3.87 7.35 1.50
CA TYR A 12 3.47 6.81 2.79
C TYR A 12 2.43 7.72 3.41
N THR A 13 1.32 7.14 3.87
CA THR A 13 0.30 7.90 4.59
C THR A 13 -0.05 7.15 5.86
N ALA A 14 -0.28 7.91 6.93
CA ALA A 14 -0.62 7.34 8.22
C ALA A 14 -2.12 7.16 8.39
N GLY A 15 -2.92 7.64 7.45
CA GLY A 15 -4.37 7.50 7.51
C GLY A 15 -4.97 7.66 6.13
N MET A 16 -6.30 7.64 6.06
CA MET A 16 -6.96 7.77 4.76
C MET A 16 -6.70 9.15 4.18
N PRO A 17 -6.31 9.23 2.91
CA PRO A 17 -6.06 10.51 2.28
C PRO A 17 -7.34 11.36 2.20
N SER A 18 -7.20 12.63 2.52
CA SER A 18 -8.30 13.57 2.39
C SER A 18 -8.59 13.85 0.92
N PRO A 19 -9.79 14.38 0.60
CA PRO A 19 -10.05 14.76 -0.78
C PRO A 19 -9.06 15.80 -1.31
N ALA A 20 -8.64 16.74 -0.46
CA ALA A 20 -7.64 17.73 -0.88
C ALA A 20 -6.31 17.08 -1.20
N TRP A 21 -5.89 16.12 -0.36
CA TRP A 21 -4.67 15.39 -0.61
C TRP A 21 -4.73 14.63 -1.93
N ARG A 22 -5.88 13.99 -2.18
CA ARG A 22 -6.03 13.20 -3.42
C ARG A 22 -5.96 14.08 -4.65
N ALA A 23 -6.62 15.25 -4.60
CA ALA A 23 -6.59 16.16 -5.74
C ALA A 23 -5.19 16.69 -5.99
N MET A 24 -4.49 17.07 -4.91
CA MET A 24 -3.14 17.62 -5.04
C MET A 24 -2.17 16.56 -5.56
N SER A 25 -2.28 15.34 -5.03
CA SER A 25 -1.40 14.26 -5.45
C SER A 25 -1.63 13.88 -6.90
N GLY A 26 -2.89 13.89 -7.35
CA GLY A 26 -3.18 13.62 -8.75
C GLY A 26 -2.51 14.63 -9.66
N ARG A 27 -2.59 15.91 -9.30
CA ARG A 27 -1.94 16.95 -10.10
C ARG A 27 -0.42 16.80 -10.08
N LEU A 28 0.14 16.44 -8.92
CA LEU A 28 1.58 16.21 -8.84
C LEU A 28 2.02 15.09 -9.75
N LEU A 29 1.27 14.00 -9.74
CA LEU A 29 1.61 12.84 -10.57
C LEU A 29 1.54 13.17 -12.05
N GLU A 30 0.60 14.04 -12.45
CA GLU A 30 0.46 14.40 -13.85
C GLU A 30 1.69 15.09 -14.40
N ASN A 31 2.54 15.63 -13.53
CA ASN A 31 3.76 16.31 -13.95
C ASN A 31 4.97 15.39 -14.02
N LEU A 32 4.77 14.09 -13.73
CA LEU A 32 5.88 13.14 -13.76
C LEU A 32 5.88 12.36 -15.07
N PRO A 33 7.05 11.95 -15.54
CA PRO A 33 7.10 11.04 -16.70
C PRO A 33 6.32 9.78 -16.38
N LEU A 34 5.59 9.26 -17.37
CA LEU A 34 4.77 8.06 -17.17
C LEU A 34 5.60 6.83 -16.86
N THR A 35 6.90 6.89 -17.09
CA THR A 35 7.81 5.80 -16.78
C THR A 35 8.27 5.81 -15.32
N THR A 36 7.89 6.83 -14.54
CA THR A 36 8.30 6.93 -13.14
C THR A 36 7.65 5.81 -12.32
N PRO A 37 8.43 4.96 -11.64
CA PRO A 37 7.85 3.95 -10.76
C PRO A 37 7.27 4.62 -9.52
N ILE A 38 6.06 4.19 -9.14
CA ILE A 38 5.37 4.74 -7.96
C ILE A 38 5.18 3.60 -6.97
N TYR A 39 5.68 3.78 -5.77
CA TYR A 39 5.59 2.77 -4.71
C TYR A 39 4.81 3.31 -3.53
N HIS A 40 4.04 2.45 -2.92
CA HIS A 40 3.33 2.76 -1.68
C HIS A 40 3.88 1.92 -0.55
N TRP A 41 4.20 2.57 0.55
CA TRP A 41 4.69 1.95 1.76
C TRP A 41 3.65 2.20 2.85
N GLY A 42 3.08 1.14 3.40
CA GLY A 42 2.06 1.27 4.42
C GLY A 42 2.09 0.09 5.36
N ASP A 43 1.19 0.12 6.33
CA ASP A 43 1.09 -0.95 7.31
C ASP A 43 0.55 -2.22 6.68
N VAL A 44 1.03 -3.37 7.16
CA VAL A 44 0.57 -4.67 6.67
C VAL A 44 -0.64 -5.09 7.50
N ASP A 45 -1.73 -4.38 7.33
CA ASP A 45 -2.98 -4.64 8.02
C ASP A 45 -4.13 -4.14 7.13
N GLU A 46 -5.36 -4.35 7.61
CA GLU A 46 -6.52 -3.99 6.80
C GLU A 46 -6.52 -2.50 6.47
N GLY A 47 -6.18 -1.65 7.45
CA GLY A 47 -6.16 -0.21 7.22
C GLY A 47 -5.15 0.18 6.16
N GLY A 48 -3.96 -0.41 6.22
CA GLY A 48 -2.92 -0.11 5.25
C GLY A 48 -3.30 -0.49 3.83
N PHE A 49 -3.93 -1.65 3.67
CA PHE A 49 -4.37 -2.06 2.34
C PHE A 49 -5.54 -1.23 1.84
N ARG A 50 -6.43 -0.80 2.74
CA ARG A 50 -7.53 0.07 2.33
C ARG A 50 -7.00 1.42 1.83
N ILE A 51 -6.03 1.99 2.55
CA ILE A 51 -5.39 3.23 2.13
C ILE A 51 -4.73 3.03 0.77
N ALA A 52 -4.03 1.92 0.60
CA ALA A 52 -3.35 1.63 -0.65
C ALA A 52 -4.32 1.58 -1.82
N SER A 53 -5.50 1.00 -1.62
CA SER A 53 -6.49 0.93 -2.69
C SER A 53 -6.95 2.32 -3.12
N THR A 54 -7.08 3.24 -2.15
CA THR A 54 -7.46 4.61 -2.46
C THR A 54 -6.35 5.32 -3.23
N ILE A 55 -5.11 5.16 -2.79
CA ILE A 55 -3.98 5.81 -3.46
C ILE A 55 -3.77 5.22 -4.85
N ALA A 56 -4.00 3.91 -4.99
CA ALA A 56 -3.88 3.27 -6.28
C ALA A 56 -4.87 3.85 -7.28
N ALA A 57 -6.07 4.19 -6.82
CA ALA A 57 -7.07 4.81 -7.71
C ALA A 57 -6.60 6.17 -8.19
N VAL A 58 -5.97 6.96 -7.29
CA VAL A 58 -5.43 8.26 -7.68
C VAL A 58 -4.31 8.08 -8.69
N ALA A 59 -3.41 7.15 -8.45
CA ALA A 59 -2.30 6.91 -9.37
C ALA A 59 -2.81 6.47 -10.73
N ARG A 60 -3.81 5.58 -10.75
CA ARG A 60 -4.36 5.07 -11.99
C ARG A 60 -5.02 6.19 -12.80
N GLY A 61 -5.68 7.12 -12.11
CA GLY A 61 -6.29 8.26 -12.77
C GLY A 61 -5.27 9.16 -13.45
N ALA A 62 -4.02 9.14 -12.99
CA ALA A 62 -2.94 9.90 -13.61
C ALA A 62 -2.13 9.05 -14.59
N GLY A 63 -2.52 7.80 -14.81
CA GLY A 63 -1.83 6.94 -15.77
C GLY A 63 -0.72 6.11 -15.20
N PHE A 64 -0.64 5.99 -13.86
CA PHE A 64 0.42 5.24 -13.20
C PHE A 64 -0.14 3.97 -12.57
N PHE A 65 0.77 3.02 -12.34
CA PHE A 65 0.44 1.81 -11.60
C PHE A 65 1.18 1.84 -10.27
N LEU A 66 0.43 1.87 -9.18
CA LEU A 66 1.01 1.88 -7.84
C LEU A 66 1.52 0.49 -7.49
N GLN A 67 2.72 0.41 -6.96
CA GLN A 67 3.33 -0.85 -6.55
C GLN A 67 3.50 -0.87 -5.04
N PRO A 68 3.40 -2.06 -4.41
CA PRO A 68 3.60 -2.15 -2.97
C PRO A 68 5.09 -2.18 -2.65
N TYR A 69 5.45 -1.59 -1.51
CA TYR A 69 6.81 -1.64 -1.00
C TYR A 69 6.74 -2.00 0.48
N GLY A 70 7.36 -3.11 0.84
CA GLY A 70 7.40 -3.51 2.24
C GLY A 70 6.06 -3.92 2.81
N MET A 71 5.12 -4.35 1.97
CA MET A 71 3.78 -4.73 2.41
C MET A 71 3.50 -6.21 2.28
N SER A 72 4.52 -7.02 2.07
CA SER A 72 4.36 -8.46 2.03
C SER A 72 4.25 -9.01 3.45
N PRO A 73 3.53 -10.14 3.63
CA PRO A 73 3.51 -10.75 4.97
C PRO A 73 4.91 -11.07 5.47
N MET A 74 5.84 -11.35 4.58
CA MET A 74 7.21 -11.63 4.98
C MET A 74 7.94 -10.39 5.49
N ASP A 75 7.41 -9.22 5.22
CA ASP A 75 8.00 -7.97 5.73
C ASP A 75 7.62 -7.69 7.18
N VAL A 76 6.69 -8.46 7.74
CA VAL A 76 6.27 -8.28 9.13
C VAL A 76 7.23 -9.03 10.04
N PRO A 77 7.92 -8.36 10.97
CA PRO A 77 8.81 -9.06 11.90
C PRO A 77 8.05 -10.12 12.67
N LEU A 78 8.73 -11.23 12.98
CA LEU A 78 8.08 -12.36 13.63
C LEU A 78 7.38 -11.95 14.91
N ASN A 79 7.98 -11.07 15.70
CA ASN A 79 7.41 -10.67 16.97
C ASN A 79 6.27 -9.67 16.83
N MET A 80 5.98 -9.24 15.60
CA MET A 80 4.89 -8.30 15.35
C MET A 80 3.71 -8.96 14.66
N ARG A 81 3.76 -10.27 14.42
CA ARG A 81 2.73 -10.97 13.68
C ARG A 81 1.57 -11.31 14.59
N VAL A 82 0.37 -10.97 14.17
CA VAL A 82 -0.85 -11.24 14.92
C VAL A 82 -1.80 -12.00 14.00
N LYS A 83 -2.31 -13.13 14.48
CA LYS A 83 -3.24 -13.93 13.71
C LYS A 83 -4.46 -13.09 13.33
N ALA A 84 -4.84 -13.14 12.07
CA ALA A 84 -5.98 -12.37 11.57
C ALA A 84 -7.16 -13.29 11.36
N SER A 85 -8.38 -12.75 11.55
CA SER A 85 -9.59 -13.50 11.28
C SER A 85 -9.76 -13.68 9.78
N THR A 86 -10.56 -14.69 9.41
CA THR A 86 -10.86 -14.91 8.01
C THR A 86 -11.49 -13.67 7.39
N ARG A 87 -12.39 -13.01 8.13
CA ARG A 87 -13.04 -11.81 7.62
C ARG A 87 -12.02 -10.72 7.32
N THR A 88 -11.09 -10.49 8.23
CA THR A 88 -10.05 -9.49 8.01
C THR A 88 -9.22 -9.82 6.78
N LEU A 89 -8.84 -11.09 6.62
CA LEU A 89 -8.02 -11.49 5.49
C LEU A 89 -8.75 -11.35 4.17
N GLU A 90 -10.07 -11.63 4.16
CA GLU A 90 -10.84 -11.43 2.95
C GLU A 90 -10.95 -9.96 2.59
N ARG A 91 -11.07 -9.08 3.58
CA ARG A 91 -11.12 -7.66 3.30
C ARG A 91 -9.77 -7.16 2.78
N ILE A 92 -8.67 -7.66 3.36
CA ILE A 92 -7.35 -7.31 2.86
C ILE A 92 -7.19 -7.77 1.41
N HIS A 93 -7.64 -8.99 1.12
CA HIS A 93 -7.57 -9.49 -0.25
C HIS A 93 -8.36 -8.60 -1.20
N HIS A 94 -9.54 -8.18 -0.78
CA HIS A 94 -10.36 -7.28 -1.58
C HIS A 94 -9.63 -5.98 -1.89
N PHE A 95 -9.04 -5.35 -0.86
CA PHE A 95 -8.35 -4.08 -1.06
C PHE A 95 -7.09 -4.26 -1.89
N ALA A 96 -6.37 -5.36 -1.68
CA ALA A 96 -5.17 -5.62 -2.46
C ALA A 96 -5.52 -5.78 -3.93
N CYS A 97 -6.59 -6.52 -4.23
CA CYS A 97 -7.04 -6.67 -5.61
C CYS A 97 -7.45 -5.32 -6.20
N ALA A 98 -8.13 -4.50 -5.41
CA ALA A 98 -8.53 -3.17 -5.88
C ALA A 98 -7.32 -2.29 -6.18
N ALA A 99 -6.21 -2.50 -5.47
CA ALA A 99 -4.98 -1.76 -5.72
C ALA A 99 -4.21 -2.31 -6.92
N GLY A 100 -4.63 -3.45 -7.46
CA GLY A 100 -3.95 -4.08 -8.58
C GLY A 100 -2.91 -5.10 -8.12
N TRP A 101 -3.02 -5.62 -6.90
CA TRP A 101 -2.05 -6.53 -6.30
C TRP A 101 -2.70 -7.86 -5.90
N PRO A 102 -3.26 -8.62 -6.86
CA PRO A 102 -3.96 -9.86 -6.48
C PRO A 102 -3.03 -10.90 -5.87
N GLU A 103 -1.78 -10.98 -6.33
CA GLU A 103 -0.84 -11.96 -5.76
C GLU A 103 -0.54 -11.64 -4.31
N LEU A 104 -0.38 -10.34 -3.99
CA LEU A 104 -0.14 -9.94 -2.62
C LEU A 104 -1.35 -10.23 -1.75
N GLY A 105 -2.55 -10.00 -2.25
CA GLY A 105 -3.77 -10.34 -1.53
C GLY A 105 -3.84 -11.81 -1.21
N GLN A 106 -3.47 -12.65 -2.18
CA GLN A 106 -3.48 -14.09 -1.96
C GLN A 106 -2.41 -14.49 -0.94
N ALA A 107 -1.24 -13.86 -1.01
CA ALA A 107 -0.18 -14.14 -0.04
C ALA A 107 -0.64 -13.83 1.39
N MET A 108 -1.40 -12.75 1.56
CA MET A 108 -1.92 -12.40 2.88
C MET A 108 -2.92 -13.45 3.38
N ARG A 109 -3.79 -13.92 2.48
CA ARG A 109 -4.75 -14.96 2.87
C ARG A 109 -4.03 -16.21 3.32
N GLU A 110 -2.97 -16.60 2.62
CA GLU A 110 -2.24 -17.81 2.95
C GLU A 110 -1.41 -17.65 4.21
N ALA A 111 -0.88 -16.46 4.44
CA ALA A 111 -0.08 -16.20 5.64
C ALA A 111 -0.92 -16.22 6.90
N GLY A 112 -2.10 -15.62 6.85
CA GLY A 112 -3.04 -15.68 7.97
C GLY A 112 -2.75 -14.74 9.12
N PHE A 113 -1.83 -13.78 8.95
CA PHE A 113 -1.50 -12.83 10.02
C PHE A 113 -1.33 -11.44 9.44
N VAL A 114 -1.34 -10.46 10.34
CA VAL A 114 -1.11 -9.06 10.01
C VAL A 114 -0.11 -8.50 11.01
N ALA A 115 0.35 -7.28 10.77
CA ALA A 115 1.23 -6.61 11.70
C ALA A 115 0.41 -6.11 12.89
N GLU A 116 0.99 -6.20 14.08
CA GLU A 116 0.34 -5.72 15.28
C GLU A 116 0.53 -4.22 15.37
N GLN A 117 -0.50 -3.50 14.99
CA GLN A 117 -0.42 -2.05 14.94
C GLN A 117 -0.53 -1.42 16.30
N GLU A 118 -1.34 -2.02 17.18
CA GLU A 118 -1.53 -1.45 18.51
C GLU A 118 -0.24 -1.36 19.30
N ALA A 119 0.64 -2.33 19.12
CA ALA A 119 1.91 -2.31 19.84
C ALA A 119 2.71 -1.06 19.49
N LEU A 120 2.63 -0.63 18.24
CA LEU A 120 3.34 0.56 17.80
C LEU A 120 2.71 1.82 18.35
N GLU A 121 1.40 1.83 18.45
CA GLU A 121 0.69 3.03 18.91
C GLU A 121 0.88 3.28 20.39
N ARG A 122 1.13 2.23 21.15
CA ARG A 122 1.31 2.37 22.58
C ARG A 122 2.67 2.91 22.97
N GLU A 123 3.56 2.95 22.03
CA GLU A 123 4.88 3.49 22.30
C GLU A 123 4.93 4.99 22.10
#